data_3b194aa4bed3af3e508ff4003883924d
#
_entry.id   3b194aa4bed3af3e508ff4003883924d
#
_cell.length_a   1.000
_cell.length_b   1.000
_cell.length_c   1.000
_cell.angle_alpha   90.00
_cell.angle_beta   90.00
_cell.angle_gamma   90.00
#
_symmetry.space_group_name_H-M   'P 1'
#
loop_
_entity.id
_entity.type
_entity.pdbx_description
1 polymer ?
#
loop_
_entity_poly.entity_id
_entity_poly.type
_entity_poly.pdbx_seq_one_letter_code
_entity_poly.pdbx_strand_id
1 'polypeptide(L)'
;MITLYIPPLRERGKDIEILAYHFMRKFAIKMEKDIRKIDPQTIQLLLKYPWPGNIRELQNVIEQAVVFADSDTIKPEHLPEHVRHMKVTSETKKDIPLISIEEFTKEFILKYQSIYTEQELADMLGITRKALWEKRKKWGLPRPSDKT
;
A
#
# COMPACT_ATOMS: atom_id res chain seq x y z
N MET A 1 -27.68 -23.10 -12.52
CA MET A 1 -26.90 -22.33 -11.55
C MET A 1 -26.74 -20.90 -12.08
N ILE A 2 -27.33 -19.91 -11.42
CA ILE A 2 -27.25 -18.50 -11.85
C ILE A 2 -26.05 -17.89 -11.18
N THR A 3 -25.06 -17.47 -11.96
CA THR A 3 -23.89 -16.77 -11.44
C THR A 3 -24.18 -15.27 -11.39
N LEU A 4 -24.24 -14.70 -10.19
CA LEU A 4 -24.41 -13.26 -10.00
C LEU A 4 -23.04 -12.61 -9.87
N TYR A 5 -22.70 -11.71 -10.80
CA TYR A 5 -21.48 -10.90 -10.72
C TYR A 5 -21.76 -9.63 -9.92
N ILE A 6 -21.04 -9.46 -8.80
CA ILE A 6 -21.05 -8.22 -8.03
C ILE A 6 -19.74 -7.49 -8.31
N PRO A 7 -19.76 -6.29 -8.94
CA PRO A 7 -18.53 -5.55 -9.22
C PRO A 7 -17.83 -5.12 -7.94
N PRO A 8 -16.49 -5.01 -7.94
CA PRO A 8 -15.73 -4.51 -6.81
C PRO A 8 -16.09 -3.05 -6.50
N LEU A 9 -15.87 -2.63 -5.25
CA LEU A 9 -16.27 -1.30 -4.77
C LEU A 9 -15.61 -0.15 -5.56
N ARG A 10 -14.39 -0.32 -6.04
CA ARG A 10 -13.68 0.66 -6.89
C ARG A 10 -14.40 1.01 -8.19
N GLU A 11 -15.26 0.12 -8.70
CA GLU A 11 -16.09 0.32 -9.90
C GLU A 11 -17.46 0.93 -9.57
N ARG A 12 -17.77 1.13 -8.28
CA ARG A 12 -19.07 1.55 -7.76
C ARG A 12 -18.96 2.88 -7.00
N GLY A 13 -18.30 3.89 -7.61
CA GLY A 13 -17.95 5.14 -6.94
C GLY A 13 -19.08 5.84 -6.19
N LYS A 14 -20.28 5.92 -6.77
CA LYS A 14 -21.45 6.51 -6.11
C LYS A 14 -21.90 5.71 -4.89
N ASP A 15 -21.73 4.40 -4.91
CA ASP A 15 -22.09 3.53 -3.80
C ASP A 15 -21.17 3.71 -2.61
N ILE A 16 -19.92 4.12 -2.82
CA ILE A 16 -18.96 4.38 -1.73
C ILE A 16 -19.50 5.46 -0.80
N GLU A 17 -19.98 6.57 -1.34
CA GLU A 17 -20.53 7.66 -0.53
C GLU A 17 -21.77 7.21 0.25
N ILE A 18 -22.70 6.52 -0.41
CA ILE A 18 -23.93 6.00 0.19
C ILE A 18 -23.60 5.02 1.32
N LEU A 19 -22.68 4.10 1.08
CA LEU A 19 -22.24 3.13 2.07
C LEU A 19 -21.50 3.79 3.25
N ALA A 20 -20.68 4.79 2.98
CA ALA A 20 -19.96 5.53 4.00
C ALA A 20 -20.95 6.21 4.98
N TYR A 21 -21.96 6.88 4.47
CA TYR A 21 -23.01 7.48 5.31
C TYR A 21 -23.84 6.43 6.05
N HIS A 22 -24.15 5.32 5.42
CA HIS A 22 -24.86 4.20 6.05
C HIS A 22 -24.08 3.65 7.24
N PHE A 23 -22.81 3.34 7.06
CA PHE A 23 -21.96 2.82 8.12
C PHE A 23 -21.70 3.86 9.21
N MET A 24 -21.51 5.13 8.83
CA MET A 24 -21.37 6.22 9.81
C MET A 24 -22.56 6.28 10.75
N ARG A 25 -23.77 6.26 10.22
CA ARG A 25 -25.01 6.26 11.05
C ARG A 25 -25.10 5.03 11.93
N LYS A 26 -24.83 3.87 11.36
CA LYS A 26 -24.86 2.60 12.08
C LYS A 26 -23.92 2.60 13.29
N PHE A 27 -22.68 3.01 13.09
CA PHE A 27 -21.70 3.04 14.17
C PHE A 27 -21.88 4.19 15.12
N ALA A 28 -22.34 5.35 14.65
CA ALA A 28 -22.68 6.47 15.52
C ALA A 28 -23.77 6.09 16.53
N ILE A 29 -24.81 5.41 16.10
CA ILE A 29 -25.88 4.89 16.96
C ILE A 29 -25.31 3.86 17.93
N LYS A 30 -24.52 2.91 17.44
CA LYS A 30 -23.92 1.83 18.26
C LYS A 30 -23.01 2.38 19.36
N MET A 31 -22.27 3.45 19.09
CA MET A 31 -21.31 4.08 19.99
C MET A 31 -21.88 5.26 20.76
N GLU A 32 -23.17 5.55 20.57
CA GLU A 32 -23.87 6.69 21.21
C GLU A 32 -23.20 8.04 20.92
N LYS A 33 -22.70 8.21 19.70
CA LYS A 33 -22.07 9.45 19.22
C LYS A 33 -23.01 10.21 18.30
N ASP A 34 -23.03 11.53 18.42
CA ASP A 34 -23.81 12.42 17.55
C ASP A 34 -22.98 12.86 16.34
N ILE A 35 -22.75 11.93 15.43
CA ILE A 35 -22.02 12.17 14.17
C ILE A 35 -23.04 12.23 13.03
N ARG A 36 -23.05 13.35 12.31
CA ARG A 36 -24.07 13.67 11.30
C ARG A 36 -23.53 13.85 9.90
N LYS A 37 -22.24 14.18 9.77
CA LYS A 37 -21.63 14.61 8.51
C LYS A 37 -20.28 13.94 8.26
N ILE A 38 -19.94 13.82 6.98
CA ILE A 38 -18.60 13.49 6.54
C ILE A 38 -18.08 14.71 5.76
N ASP A 39 -16.89 15.19 6.12
CA ASP A 39 -16.25 16.30 5.46
C ASP A 39 -16.08 16.02 3.95
N PRO A 40 -16.30 16.98 3.05
CA PRO A 40 -16.10 16.80 1.61
C PRO A 40 -14.71 16.30 1.23
N GLN A 41 -13.66 16.72 1.92
CA GLN A 41 -12.30 16.21 1.71
C GLN A 41 -12.18 14.73 2.08
N THR A 42 -12.86 14.31 3.15
CA THR A 42 -12.93 12.91 3.56
C THR A 42 -13.62 12.06 2.49
N ILE A 43 -14.74 12.53 1.94
CA ILE A 43 -15.43 11.88 0.82
C ILE A 43 -14.51 11.72 -0.38
N GLN A 44 -13.75 12.76 -0.74
CA GLN A 44 -12.79 12.68 -1.84
C GLN A 44 -11.72 11.61 -1.61
N LEU A 45 -11.20 11.49 -0.40
CA LEU A 45 -10.24 10.44 -0.05
C LEU A 45 -10.86 9.05 -0.15
N LEU A 46 -12.08 8.88 0.33
CA LEU A 46 -12.80 7.61 0.22
C LEU A 46 -13.07 7.20 -1.23
N LEU A 47 -13.41 8.16 -2.10
CA LEU A 47 -13.65 7.90 -3.52
C LEU A 47 -12.38 7.54 -4.29
N LYS A 48 -11.23 8.08 -3.88
CA LYS A 48 -9.92 7.82 -4.52
C LYS A 48 -9.29 6.50 -4.12
N TYR A 49 -9.61 5.99 -2.95
CA TYR A 49 -9.02 4.75 -2.45
C TYR A 49 -9.59 3.52 -3.19
N PRO A 50 -8.76 2.55 -3.61
CA PRO A 50 -9.20 1.44 -4.45
C PRO A 50 -10.00 0.33 -3.74
N TRP A 51 -10.07 0.36 -2.43
CA TRP A 51 -10.83 -0.59 -1.60
C TRP A 51 -10.54 -2.06 -1.92
N PRO A 52 -9.30 -2.55 -1.75
CA PRO A 52 -8.97 -3.96 -2.02
C PRO A 52 -9.77 -4.94 -1.16
N GLY A 53 -10.14 -4.55 0.06
CA GLY A 53 -11.02 -5.30 0.96
C GLY A 53 -12.51 -5.06 0.74
N ASN A 54 -12.89 -4.32 -0.32
CA ASN A 54 -14.26 -3.99 -0.70
C ASN A 54 -15.10 -3.41 0.46
N ILE A 55 -16.36 -3.81 0.59
CA ILE A 55 -17.30 -3.28 1.59
C ILE A 55 -16.82 -3.54 3.03
N ARG A 56 -16.20 -4.68 3.29
CA ARG A 56 -15.69 -5.02 4.62
C ARG A 56 -14.59 -4.06 5.07
N GLU A 57 -13.68 -3.69 4.18
CA GLU A 57 -12.65 -2.71 4.47
C GLU A 57 -13.24 -1.31 4.68
N LEU A 58 -14.17 -0.88 3.83
CA LEU A 58 -14.90 0.39 3.99
C LEU A 58 -15.61 0.45 5.35
N GLN A 59 -16.29 -0.62 5.72
CA GLN A 59 -16.96 -0.74 7.02
C GLN A 59 -15.98 -0.53 8.18
N ASN A 60 -14.83 -1.21 8.15
CA ASN A 60 -13.80 -1.08 9.19
C ASN A 60 -13.20 0.33 9.25
N VAL A 61 -12.95 0.95 8.10
CA VAL A 61 -12.42 2.32 8.00
C VAL A 61 -13.40 3.33 8.60
N ILE A 62 -14.69 3.22 8.27
CA ILE A 62 -15.71 4.12 8.82
C ILE A 62 -15.93 3.88 10.32
N GLU A 63 -15.92 2.63 10.78
CA GLU A 63 -15.98 2.31 12.20
C GLU A 63 -14.85 2.98 12.98
N GLN A 64 -13.62 2.86 12.49
CA GLN A 64 -12.46 3.51 13.09
C GLN A 64 -12.58 5.03 13.08
N ALA A 65 -13.05 5.62 11.99
CA ALA A 65 -13.27 7.06 11.89
C ALA A 65 -14.31 7.55 12.91
N VAL A 66 -15.37 6.80 13.13
CA VAL A 66 -16.40 7.11 14.15
C VAL A 66 -15.80 7.04 15.55
N VAL A 67 -14.95 6.07 15.84
CA VAL A 67 -14.26 5.95 17.14
C VAL A 67 -13.42 7.18 17.44
N PHE A 68 -12.66 7.67 16.45
CA PHE A 68 -11.76 8.80 16.61
C PHE A 68 -12.41 10.17 16.42
N ALA A 69 -13.63 10.23 15.90
CA ALA A 69 -14.32 11.51 15.71
C ALA A 69 -14.60 12.20 17.05
N ASP A 70 -14.17 13.44 17.15
CA ASP A 70 -14.31 14.31 18.32
C ASP A 70 -15.42 15.37 18.15
N SER A 71 -16.08 15.40 17.03
CA SER A 71 -17.15 16.33 16.67
C SER A 71 -18.29 15.61 15.92
N ASP A 72 -19.25 16.36 15.43
CA ASP A 72 -20.36 15.84 14.62
C ASP A 72 -19.96 15.46 13.17
N THR A 73 -18.72 15.72 12.80
CA THR A 73 -18.21 15.56 11.44
C THR A 73 -16.98 14.65 11.39
N ILE A 74 -16.99 13.65 10.50
CA ILE A 74 -15.82 12.86 10.20
C ILE A 74 -14.90 13.66 9.28
N LYS A 75 -13.68 13.94 9.76
CA LYS A 75 -12.63 14.68 9.04
C LYS A 75 -11.56 13.73 8.50
N PRO A 76 -10.72 14.17 7.53
CA PRO A 76 -9.63 13.36 7.00
C PRO A 76 -8.69 12.79 8.06
N GLU A 77 -8.43 13.54 9.13
CA GLU A 77 -7.58 13.13 10.25
C GLU A 77 -8.09 11.91 11.03
N HIS A 78 -9.38 11.62 10.93
CA HIS A 78 -10.00 10.45 11.57
C HIS A 78 -9.84 9.16 10.77
N LEU A 79 -9.45 9.25 9.49
CA LEU A 79 -9.21 8.10 8.65
C LEU A 79 -7.86 7.44 8.95
N PRO A 80 -7.73 6.11 8.73
CA PRO A 80 -6.43 5.44 8.82
C PRO A 80 -5.40 6.03 7.87
N GLU A 81 -4.12 5.97 8.23
CA GLU A 81 -3.03 6.53 7.42
C GLU A 81 -2.99 6.01 5.99
N HIS A 82 -3.21 4.72 5.79
CA HIS A 82 -3.18 4.12 4.46
C HIS A 82 -4.27 4.66 3.51
N VAL A 83 -5.36 5.19 4.06
CA VAL A 83 -6.40 5.87 3.27
C VAL A 83 -6.09 7.35 3.08
N ARG A 84 -5.59 8.02 4.13
CA ARG A 84 -5.23 9.46 4.07
C ARG A 84 -4.06 9.76 3.17
N HIS A 85 -2.99 8.98 3.31
CA HIS A 85 -1.72 9.17 2.62
C HIS A 85 -1.62 8.32 1.36
N MET A 86 -2.74 7.92 0.82
CA MET A 86 -2.72 7.43 -0.53
C MET A 86 -2.26 8.58 -1.42
N LYS A 87 -0.94 8.64 -1.62
CA LYS A 87 -0.39 9.40 -2.74
C LYS A 87 -1.14 8.89 -3.96
N VAL A 88 -1.91 9.77 -4.57
CA VAL A 88 -2.51 9.49 -5.87
C VAL A 88 -1.36 9.15 -6.79
N THR A 89 -1.14 7.88 -6.97
CA THR A 89 -0.08 7.35 -7.82
C THR A 89 -0.41 7.48 -9.30
N SER A 90 -1.14 8.51 -9.66
CA SER A 90 -1.20 8.94 -11.05
C SER A 90 0.12 9.58 -11.52
N GLU A 91 0.95 10.03 -10.57
CA GLU A 91 2.31 10.51 -10.87
C GLU A 91 3.39 9.44 -10.69
N THR A 92 3.13 8.37 -9.94
CA THR A 92 4.12 7.33 -9.64
C THR A 92 4.32 6.30 -10.75
N LYS A 93 3.59 6.36 -11.85
CA LYS A 93 4.02 5.65 -13.05
C LYS A 93 5.25 6.29 -13.72
N LYS A 94 5.60 7.53 -13.34
CA LYS A 94 6.78 8.23 -13.87
C LYS A 94 8.01 8.16 -12.96
N ASP A 95 7.85 7.83 -11.68
CA ASP A 95 8.92 7.90 -10.67
C ASP A 95 9.29 6.57 -10.01
N ILE A 96 8.74 5.46 -10.48
CA ILE A 96 9.44 4.20 -10.25
C ILE A 96 10.58 4.22 -11.26
N PRO A 97 11.85 4.41 -10.82
CA PRO A 97 12.93 4.17 -11.75
C PRO A 97 12.72 2.75 -12.28
N LEU A 98 12.57 2.63 -13.59
CA LEU A 98 12.57 1.34 -14.25
C LEU A 98 13.96 0.75 -14.05
N ILE A 99 14.27 0.36 -12.82
CA ILE A 99 15.48 -0.35 -12.47
C ILE A 99 15.29 -1.74 -13.04
N SER A 100 16.10 -2.10 -13.99
CA SER A 100 16.12 -3.46 -14.50
C SER A 100 16.47 -4.43 -13.37
N ILE A 101 16.08 -5.69 -13.49
CA ILE A 101 16.47 -6.74 -12.52
C ILE A 101 17.98 -6.76 -12.34
N GLU A 102 18.73 -6.50 -13.41
CA GLU A 102 20.19 -6.42 -13.36
C GLU A 102 20.70 -5.27 -12.51
N GLU A 103 20.14 -4.08 -12.67
CA GLU A 103 20.52 -2.91 -11.87
C GLU A 103 20.14 -3.09 -10.39
N PHE A 104 18.97 -3.64 -10.11
CA PHE A 104 18.56 -4.00 -8.75
C PHE A 104 19.53 -5.00 -8.13
N THR A 105 19.91 -6.03 -8.85
CA THR A 105 20.86 -7.05 -8.38
C THR A 105 22.24 -6.46 -8.11
N LYS A 106 22.73 -5.58 -8.98
CA LYS A 106 24.00 -4.85 -8.75
C LYS A 106 23.98 -4.03 -7.48
N GLU A 107 22.96 -3.21 -7.30
CA GLU A 107 22.81 -2.36 -6.11
C GLU A 107 22.68 -3.19 -4.84
N PHE A 108 21.94 -4.28 -4.89
CA PHE A 108 21.80 -5.21 -3.77
C PHE A 108 23.15 -5.82 -3.37
N ILE A 109 23.93 -6.30 -4.31
CA ILE A 109 25.26 -6.87 -4.07
C ILE A 109 26.18 -5.82 -3.45
N LEU A 110 26.25 -4.61 -4.04
CA LEU A 110 27.10 -3.53 -3.55
C LEU A 110 26.72 -3.07 -2.14
N LYS A 111 25.45 -3.02 -1.84
CA LYS A 111 24.92 -2.57 -0.54
C LYS A 111 25.23 -3.58 0.58
N TYR A 112 25.09 -4.85 0.30
CA TYR A 112 25.15 -5.90 1.33
C TYR A 112 26.41 -6.75 1.33
N GLN A 113 27.33 -6.58 0.36
CA GLN A 113 28.56 -7.37 0.28
C GLN A 113 29.52 -7.25 1.46
N SER A 114 29.42 -6.17 2.22
CA SER A 114 30.22 -5.96 3.44
C SER A 114 29.59 -6.60 4.70
N ILE A 115 28.32 -6.99 4.61
CA ILE A 115 27.55 -7.51 5.74
C ILE A 115 27.39 -9.02 5.64
N TYR A 116 27.17 -9.54 4.43
CA TYR A 116 26.87 -10.94 4.16
C TYR A 116 27.98 -11.61 3.33
N THR A 117 28.12 -12.92 3.52
CA THR A 117 29.03 -13.74 2.73
C THR A 117 28.50 -13.96 1.31
N GLU A 118 29.37 -14.39 0.39
CA GLU A 118 29.00 -14.73 -0.99
C GLU A 118 27.88 -15.78 -1.06
N GLN A 119 27.92 -16.77 -0.16
CA GLN A 119 26.89 -17.81 -0.11
C GLN A 119 25.54 -17.24 0.35
N GLU A 120 25.55 -16.41 1.38
CA GLU A 120 24.35 -15.76 1.87
C GLU A 120 23.71 -14.83 0.84
N LEU A 121 24.51 -14.05 0.13
CA LEU A 121 24.05 -13.19 -0.97
C LEU A 121 23.42 -14.01 -2.09
N ALA A 122 24.06 -15.13 -2.48
CA ALA A 122 23.54 -16.01 -3.51
C ALA A 122 22.18 -16.62 -3.08
N ASP A 123 22.08 -17.07 -1.84
CA ASP A 123 20.84 -17.62 -1.27
C ASP A 123 19.72 -16.58 -1.24
N MET A 124 20.02 -15.35 -0.82
CA MET A 124 19.04 -14.24 -0.79
C MET A 124 18.56 -13.85 -2.18
N LEU A 125 19.43 -13.95 -3.19
CA LEU A 125 19.09 -13.67 -4.59
C LEU A 125 18.43 -14.86 -5.31
N GLY A 126 18.37 -16.03 -4.66
CA GLY A 126 17.83 -17.25 -5.26
C GLY A 126 18.68 -17.82 -6.40
N ILE A 127 19.99 -17.59 -6.39
CA ILE A 127 20.93 -18.04 -7.39
C ILE A 127 22.05 -18.88 -6.76
N THR A 128 22.80 -19.60 -7.58
CA THR A 128 23.99 -20.33 -7.12
C THR A 128 25.16 -19.37 -6.86
N ARG A 129 26.10 -19.77 -6.01
CA ARG A 129 27.34 -19.03 -5.76
C ARG A 129 28.15 -18.80 -7.05
N LYS A 130 28.16 -19.80 -7.93
CA LYS A 130 28.80 -19.70 -9.24
C LYS A 130 28.13 -18.64 -10.12
N ALA A 131 26.79 -18.61 -10.15
CA ALA A 131 26.03 -17.60 -10.90
C ALA A 131 26.31 -16.18 -10.36
N LEU A 132 26.42 -16.01 -9.06
CA LEU A 132 26.80 -14.74 -8.43
C LEU A 132 28.20 -14.30 -8.86
N TRP A 133 29.16 -15.22 -8.86
CA TRP A 133 30.53 -14.96 -9.31
C TRP A 133 30.57 -14.52 -10.78
N GLU A 134 29.85 -15.22 -11.67
CA GLU A 134 29.73 -14.86 -13.09
C GLU A 134 29.12 -13.46 -13.29
N LYS A 135 28.10 -13.12 -12.50
CA LYS A 135 27.48 -11.78 -12.52
C LYS A 135 28.46 -10.70 -12.06
N ARG A 136 29.21 -10.93 -10.99
CA ARG A 136 30.26 -10.01 -10.54
C ARG A 136 31.33 -9.78 -11.63
N LYS A 137 31.77 -10.85 -12.27
CA LYS A 137 32.73 -10.78 -13.35
C LYS A 137 32.20 -10.00 -14.57
N LYS A 138 30.96 -10.26 -14.95
CA LYS A 138 30.30 -9.56 -16.05
C LYS A 138 30.17 -8.06 -15.81
N TRP A 139 29.88 -7.67 -14.58
CA TRP A 139 29.63 -6.27 -14.21
C TRP A 139 30.83 -5.56 -13.60
N GLY A 140 31.96 -6.24 -13.46
CA GLY A 140 33.16 -5.67 -12.86
C GLY A 140 33.04 -5.29 -11.39
N LEU A 141 32.21 -6.00 -10.61
CA LEU A 141 32.00 -5.74 -9.19
C LEU A 141 33.08 -6.43 -8.34
N PRO A 142 33.94 -5.68 -7.61
CA PRO A 142 34.98 -6.27 -6.78
C PRO A 142 34.38 -6.93 -5.53
N ARG A 143 35.06 -7.99 -5.03
CA ARG A 143 34.77 -8.55 -3.72
C ARG A 143 35.35 -7.69 -2.62
N PRO A 144 34.76 -7.64 -1.42
CA PRO A 144 35.32 -6.89 -0.29
C PRO A 144 36.71 -7.37 0.14
N SER A 145 37.02 -8.66 -0.07
CA SER A 145 38.31 -9.27 0.22
C SER A 145 39.41 -8.93 -0.79
N ASP A 146 39.07 -8.36 -1.93
CA ASP A 146 40.03 -7.99 -2.99
C ASP A 146 40.57 -6.56 -2.82
N LYS A 147 40.20 -5.91 -1.70
CA LYS A 147 40.79 -4.62 -1.31
C LYS A 147 41.98 -4.85 -0.39
N THR A 148 43.08 -5.21 -0.98
CA THR A 148 44.39 -5.02 -0.37
C THR A 148 45.10 -3.91 -1.10
#